data_4598dd6ae7579fdb7c587e7a6a0b88d8
#
_entry.id   4598dd6ae7579fdb7c587e7a6a0b88d8
#
_cell.length_a   1.000
_cell.length_b   1.000
_cell.length_c   1.000
_cell.angle_alpha   90.00
_cell.angle_beta   90.00
_cell.angle_gamma   90.00
#
_symmetry.space_group_name_H-M   'P 1'
#
loop_
_entity.id
_entity.type
_entity.pdbx_description
1 polymer ?
#
loop_
_entity_poly.entity_id
_entity_poly.type
_entity_poly.pdbx_seq_one_letter_code
_entity_poly.pdbx_strand_id
1 'polypeptide(L)'
;QAAPGDIVTVALALKRTDADEGYTMYAMQDELCYDPEFFELVENSAMTAASIETTDIALRGGLRSFYMNFVSMGGGENWDASTMIGTFQLKVIGTSGSSVIRNTEMQVAVEGGMDSYATTGRDVTVVVTDECTVRFESNGGSSVPDQKVKLGQKVTRPEDPTKEGFALAGWYS
;
A
#
# COMPACT_ATOMS: atom_id res chain seq x y z
N GLN A 1 3.34 -2.57 -7.96
CA GLN A 1 4.37 -3.61 -7.86
C GLN A 1 5.33 -3.24 -6.73
N ALA A 2 5.85 -4.25 -6.07
CA ALA A 2 6.85 -4.11 -5.03
C ALA A 2 7.89 -5.24 -5.16
N ALA A 3 9.07 -5.02 -4.60
CA ALA A 3 10.13 -6.02 -4.51
C ALA A 3 10.25 -6.54 -3.08
N PRO A 4 10.81 -7.75 -2.87
CA PRO A 4 11.16 -8.22 -1.55
C PRO A 4 12.05 -7.20 -0.82
N GLY A 5 11.67 -6.84 0.40
CA GLY A 5 12.34 -5.83 1.21
C GLY A 5 11.77 -4.41 1.09
N ASP A 6 10.93 -4.13 0.11
CA ASP A 6 10.27 -2.83 -0.02
C ASP A 6 9.33 -2.56 1.16
N ILE A 7 9.15 -1.27 1.45
CA ILE A 7 8.17 -0.79 2.41
C ILE A 7 6.95 -0.24 1.67
N VAL A 8 5.80 -0.83 1.95
CA VAL A 8 4.50 -0.38 1.44
C VAL A 8 3.81 0.43 2.53
N THR A 9 3.46 1.68 2.26
CA THR A 9 2.64 2.49 3.16
C THR A 9 1.17 2.27 2.82
N VAL A 10 0.40 1.80 3.79
CA VAL A 10 -1.05 1.67 3.73
C VAL A 10 -1.65 2.94 4.33
N ALA A 11 -2.52 3.60 3.58
CA ALA A 11 -3.22 4.80 4.04
C ALA A 11 -4.72 4.54 4.06
N LEU A 12 -5.35 4.90 5.17
CA LEU A 12 -6.79 4.84 5.36
C LEU A 12 -7.36 6.26 5.41
N ALA A 13 -8.35 6.51 4.57
CA ALA A 13 -9.16 7.72 4.60
C ALA A 13 -10.64 7.36 4.53
N LEU A 14 -11.43 8.03 5.34
CA LEU A 14 -12.88 7.92 5.30
C LEU A 14 -13.45 9.08 4.50
N LYS A 15 -14.34 8.77 3.55
CA LYS A 15 -15.06 9.78 2.77
C LYS A 15 -16.56 9.57 2.88
N ARG A 16 -17.25 10.62 3.28
CA ARG A 16 -18.71 10.71 3.18
C ARG A 16 -19.12 10.79 1.71
N THR A 17 -20.17 10.06 1.31
CA THR A 17 -20.60 9.97 -0.11
C THR A 17 -21.96 10.58 -0.36
N ASP A 18 -22.71 10.93 0.67
CA ASP A 18 -24.06 11.49 0.61
C ASP A 18 -24.07 13.02 0.72
N ALA A 19 -23.01 13.63 1.25
CA ALA A 19 -22.86 15.07 1.38
C ALA A 19 -21.38 15.50 1.36
N ASP A 20 -21.10 16.75 1.04
CA ASP A 20 -19.77 17.37 1.09
C ASP A 20 -19.53 18.14 2.40
N GLU A 21 -20.47 18.06 3.34
CA GLU A 21 -20.41 18.70 4.64
C GLU A 21 -19.78 17.79 5.70
N GLY A 22 -19.14 18.38 6.68
CA GLY A 22 -18.64 17.66 7.86
C GLY A 22 -19.78 17.02 8.66
N TYR A 23 -19.41 16.14 9.58
CA TYR A 23 -20.36 15.40 10.41
C TYR A 23 -19.75 15.14 11.79
N THR A 24 -20.62 14.78 12.75
CA THR A 24 -20.17 14.41 14.08
C THR A 24 -19.93 12.91 14.13
N MET A 25 -18.68 12.49 14.39
CA MET A 25 -18.28 11.11 14.57
C MET A 25 -18.31 10.75 16.06
N TYR A 26 -18.99 9.65 16.40
CA TYR A 26 -19.06 9.11 17.78
C TYR A 26 -18.18 7.91 17.97
N ALA A 27 -18.14 7.02 16.98
CA ALA A 27 -17.25 5.87 17.00
C ALA A 27 -16.90 5.42 15.57
N MET A 28 -15.73 4.84 15.41
CA MET A 28 -15.28 4.20 14.19
C MET A 28 -14.46 2.96 14.55
N GLN A 29 -14.67 1.89 13.82
CA GLN A 29 -13.78 0.73 13.82
C GLN A 29 -13.49 0.37 12.37
N ASP A 30 -12.22 0.25 12.04
CA ASP A 30 -11.76 -0.21 10.73
C ASP A 30 -10.77 -1.35 10.88
N GLU A 31 -10.96 -2.40 10.08
CA GLU A 31 -10.12 -3.58 10.06
C GLU A 31 -9.47 -3.75 8.70
N LEU A 32 -8.15 -3.76 8.70
CA LEU A 32 -7.31 -4.05 7.55
C LEU A 32 -6.61 -5.39 7.76
N CYS A 33 -6.86 -6.36 6.87
CA CYS A 33 -6.25 -7.67 6.93
C CYS A 33 -5.14 -7.83 5.91
N TYR A 34 -4.04 -8.47 6.31
CA TYR A 34 -2.92 -8.80 5.44
C TYR A 34 -2.36 -10.19 5.72
N ASP A 35 -1.70 -10.76 4.72
CA ASP A 35 -1.07 -12.07 4.81
C ASP A 35 0.33 -11.95 5.41
N PRO A 36 0.60 -12.57 6.59
CA PRO A 36 1.90 -12.52 7.23
C PRO A 36 2.99 -13.31 6.51
N GLU A 37 2.66 -14.13 5.51
CA GLU A 37 3.66 -14.76 4.64
C GLU A 37 4.18 -13.79 3.57
N PHE A 38 3.40 -12.75 3.25
CA PHE A 38 3.79 -11.70 2.29
C PHE A 38 4.25 -10.41 2.94
N PHE A 39 3.75 -10.10 4.14
CA PHE A 39 3.98 -8.82 4.77
C PHE A 39 4.32 -8.95 6.25
N GLU A 40 5.23 -8.12 6.71
CA GLU A 40 5.57 -7.92 8.11
C GLU A 40 5.23 -6.47 8.50
N LEU A 41 4.51 -6.28 9.61
CA LEU A 41 4.24 -4.94 10.13
C LEU A 41 5.53 -4.28 10.58
N VAL A 42 5.79 -3.08 10.09
CA VAL A 42 6.90 -2.26 10.59
C VAL A 42 6.48 -1.68 11.94
N GLU A 43 7.16 -2.10 13.01
CA GLU A 43 6.84 -1.67 14.37
C GLU A 43 6.88 -0.15 14.51
N ASN A 44 5.92 0.39 15.25
CA ASN A 44 5.78 1.82 15.51
C ASN A 44 5.64 2.70 14.26
N SER A 45 5.24 2.13 13.12
CA SER A 45 5.05 2.85 11.86
C SER A 45 3.69 3.53 11.73
N ALA A 46 2.75 3.23 12.62
CA ALA A 46 1.43 3.82 12.58
C ALA A 46 1.49 5.33 12.89
N MET A 47 0.90 6.11 12.00
CA MET A 47 0.73 7.56 12.14
C MET A 47 -0.76 7.87 11.99
N THR A 48 -1.40 8.23 13.10
CA THR A 48 -2.84 8.48 13.16
C THR A 48 -3.12 9.85 13.76
N ALA A 49 -4.36 10.34 13.60
CA ALA A 49 -4.84 11.45 14.41
C ALA A 49 -4.79 11.08 15.92
N ALA A 50 -4.66 12.05 16.79
CA ALA A 50 -4.41 11.84 18.22
C ALA A 50 -5.50 11.02 18.94
N SER A 51 -6.73 11.02 18.42
CA SER A 51 -7.87 10.28 18.96
C SER A 51 -8.03 8.86 18.40
N ILE A 52 -7.18 8.45 17.44
CA ILE A 52 -7.25 7.15 16.81
C ILE A 52 -6.29 6.18 17.49
N GLU A 53 -6.81 5.09 18.03
CA GLU A 53 -6.04 3.99 18.59
C GLU A 53 -5.80 2.89 17.55
N THR A 54 -4.66 2.23 17.63
CA THR A 54 -4.28 1.15 16.71
C THR A 54 -3.99 -0.14 17.46
N THR A 55 -4.34 -1.27 16.85
CA THR A 55 -4.06 -2.61 17.40
C THR A 55 -3.72 -3.58 16.27
N ASP A 56 -2.60 -4.30 16.40
CA ASP A 56 -2.21 -5.40 15.49
C ASP A 56 -2.40 -6.73 16.21
N ILE A 57 -3.25 -7.59 15.66
CA ILE A 57 -3.59 -8.89 16.25
C ILE A 57 -3.54 -10.00 15.20
N ALA A 58 -3.27 -11.23 15.67
CA ALA A 58 -3.39 -12.42 14.83
C ALA A 58 -4.86 -12.81 14.66
N LEU A 59 -5.26 -13.05 13.40
CA LEU A 59 -6.59 -13.49 13.03
C LEU A 59 -6.70 -15.00 12.85
N ARG A 60 -7.95 -15.43 12.71
CA ARG A 60 -8.30 -16.77 12.22
C ARG A 60 -7.98 -16.88 10.72
N GLY A 61 -7.57 -18.06 10.28
CA GLY A 61 -7.29 -18.34 8.86
C GLY A 61 -5.93 -17.86 8.36
N GLY A 62 -4.98 -17.58 9.25
CA GLY A 62 -3.60 -17.25 8.88
C GLY A 62 -3.36 -15.80 8.51
N LEU A 63 -4.38 -14.94 8.49
CA LEU A 63 -4.20 -13.50 8.24
C LEU A 63 -3.97 -12.75 9.55
N ARG A 64 -3.30 -11.62 9.47
CA ARG A 64 -3.21 -10.63 10.54
C ARG A 64 -4.16 -9.48 10.29
N SER A 65 -4.72 -8.93 11.36
CA SER A 65 -5.53 -7.72 11.32
C SER A 65 -4.81 -6.56 11.96
N PHE A 66 -4.92 -5.42 11.31
CA PHE A 66 -4.55 -4.13 11.86
C PHE A 66 -5.81 -3.29 12.02
N TYR A 67 -6.11 -2.89 13.26
CA TYR A 67 -7.28 -2.07 13.57
C TYR A 67 -6.91 -0.62 13.77
N MET A 68 -7.77 0.27 13.28
CA MET A 68 -7.83 1.68 13.65
C MET A 68 -9.19 1.96 14.28
N ASN A 69 -9.19 2.42 15.52
CA ASN A 69 -10.40 2.61 16.30
C ASN A 69 -10.49 4.04 16.83
N PHE A 70 -11.71 4.53 16.89
CA PHE A 70 -12.05 5.80 17.50
C PHE A 70 -13.32 5.64 18.33
N VAL A 71 -13.34 6.18 19.54
CA VAL A 71 -14.53 6.29 20.38
C VAL A 71 -14.51 7.63 21.10
N SER A 72 -15.55 8.43 20.90
CA SER A 72 -15.78 9.64 21.69
C SER A 72 -16.52 9.31 22.99
N MET A 73 -15.93 9.65 24.11
CA MET A 73 -16.56 9.49 25.43
C MET A 73 -17.53 10.62 25.81
N GLY A 74 -17.69 11.64 24.91
CA GLY A 74 -18.47 12.83 25.27
C GLY A 74 -19.14 13.50 24.12
N GLY A 75 -19.97 13.46 23.44
CA GLY A 75 -20.69 14.29 22.43
C GLY A 75 -20.18 14.21 21.00
N GLY A 76 -19.23 13.33 20.72
CA GLY A 76 -18.65 13.17 19.38
C GLY A 76 -17.53 14.16 19.07
N GLU A 77 -16.93 13.99 17.89
CA GLU A 77 -15.96 14.91 17.29
C GLU A 77 -16.42 15.35 15.90
N ASN A 78 -16.15 16.58 15.54
CA ASN A 78 -16.46 17.07 14.19
C ASN A 78 -15.38 16.61 13.22
N TRP A 79 -15.80 15.84 12.21
CA TRP A 79 -14.94 15.36 11.13
C TRP A 79 -15.35 15.98 9.81
N ASP A 80 -14.37 16.24 8.95
CA ASP A 80 -14.61 16.69 7.60
C ASP A 80 -15.24 15.58 6.74
N ALA A 81 -15.93 15.95 5.66
CA ALA A 81 -16.48 14.99 4.70
C ALA A 81 -15.43 14.03 4.10
N SER A 82 -14.16 14.41 4.11
CA SER A 82 -13.02 13.57 3.77
C SER A 82 -11.94 13.70 4.83
N THR A 83 -11.74 12.65 5.60
CA THR A 83 -10.82 12.66 6.75
C THR A 83 -9.76 11.57 6.57
N MET A 84 -8.48 11.94 6.67
CA MET A 84 -7.38 10.97 6.77
C MET A 84 -7.39 10.36 8.18
N ILE A 85 -7.61 9.05 8.26
CA ILE A 85 -7.64 8.31 9.52
C ILE A 85 -6.22 8.03 10.00
N GLY A 86 -5.40 7.50 9.12
CA GLY A 86 -4.01 7.21 9.45
C GLY A 86 -3.30 6.41 8.38
N THR A 87 -2.04 6.12 8.68
CA THR A 87 -1.17 5.27 7.86
C THR A 87 -0.43 4.28 8.73
N PHE A 88 -0.01 3.16 8.15
CA PHE A 88 0.96 2.24 8.73
C PHE A 88 1.81 1.63 7.61
N GLN A 89 2.89 0.97 7.97
CA GLN A 89 3.82 0.42 7.00
C GLN A 89 3.93 -1.09 7.12
N LEU A 90 3.96 -1.74 5.96
CA LEU A 90 4.21 -3.16 5.81
C LEU A 90 5.50 -3.37 5.01
N LYS A 91 6.41 -4.18 5.54
CA LYS A 91 7.57 -4.64 4.81
C LYS A 91 7.18 -5.86 3.97
N VAL A 92 7.53 -5.84 2.70
CA VAL A 92 7.34 -6.98 1.80
C VAL A 92 8.35 -8.05 2.12
N ILE A 93 7.90 -9.22 2.57
CA ILE A 93 8.74 -10.39 2.86
C ILE A 93 8.49 -11.54 1.86
N GLY A 94 7.35 -11.52 1.15
CA GLY A 94 7.08 -12.44 0.05
C GLY A 94 8.09 -12.26 -1.08
N THR A 95 8.49 -13.36 -1.73
CA THR A 95 9.53 -13.34 -2.78
C THR A 95 8.96 -13.13 -4.17
N SER A 96 7.74 -13.61 -4.41
CA SER A 96 7.02 -13.42 -5.68
C SER A 96 5.55 -13.77 -5.53
N GLY A 97 4.71 -13.32 -6.45
CA GLY A 97 3.28 -13.57 -6.45
C GLY A 97 2.45 -12.33 -6.18
N SER A 98 1.24 -12.48 -5.66
CA SER A 98 0.39 -11.36 -5.30
C SER A 98 -0.32 -11.63 -3.99
N SER A 99 -0.48 -10.61 -3.19
CA SER A 99 -1.27 -10.64 -1.97
C SER A 99 -2.17 -9.42 -1.87
N VAL A 100 -3.28 -9.57 -1.18
CA VAL A 100 -4.31 -8.55 -1.05
C VAL A 100 -4.33 -8.03 0.38
N ILE A 101 -4.16 -6.72 0.54
CA ILE A 101 -4.48 -6.03 1.78
C ILE A 101 -5.96 -5.68 1.69
N ARG A 102 -6.76 -6.25 2.61
CA ARG A 102 -8.21 -6.13 2.59
C ARG A 102 -8.71 -5.20 3.66
N ASN A 103 -9.64 -4.35 3.28
CA ASN A 103 -10.47 -3.66 4.24
C ASN A 103 -11.72 -4.51 4.49
N THR A 104 -11.72 -5.31 5.54
CA THR A 104 -12.74 -6.34 5.77
C THR A 104 -13.99 -5.82 6.44
N GLU A 105 -13.83 -4.86 7.35
CA GLU A 105 -14.94 -4.30 8.07
C GLU A 105 -14.62 -2.87 8.49
N MET A 106 -15.53 -1.95 8.16
CA MET A 106 -15.51 -0.61 8.68
C MET A 106 -16.92 -0.26 9.17
N GLN A 107 -16.99 0.13 10.42
CA GLN A 107 -18.22 0.59 11.04
C GLN A 107 -18.05 2.01 11.59
N VAL A 108 -19.05 2.83 11.38
CA VAL A 108 -19.09 4.19 11.88
C VAL A 108 -20.39 4.47 12.60
N ALA A 109 -20.35 5.22 13.69
CA ALA A 109 -21.50 5.75 14.40
C ALA A 109 -21.43 7.28 14.35
N VAL A 110 -22.43 7.89 13.74
CA VAL A 110 -22.51 9.33 13.48
C VAL A 110 -23.85 9.90 13.96
N GLU A 111 -23.96 11.23 14.01
CA GLU A 111 -25.24 11.95 14.24
C GLU A 111 -26.04 11.47 15.46
N GLY A 112 -25.38 11.42 16.61
CA GLY A 112 -26.00 11.05 17.90
C GLY A 112 -25.54 9.69 18.45
N GLY A 113 -24.75 8.93 17.68
CA GLY A 113 -24.10 7.70 18.15
C GLY A 113 -25.03 6.51 18.34
N MET A 114 -26.29 6.62 17.93
CA MET A 114 -27.30 5.56 18.10
C MET A 114 -27.31 4.56 16.96
N ASP A 115 -26.96 5.00 15.76
CA ASP A 115 -26.96 4.18 14.55
C ASP A 115 -25.53 3.91 14.09
N SER A 116 -25.28 2.66 13.71
CA SER A 116 -24.00 2.21 13.20
C SER A 116 -24.17 1.80 11.74
N TYR A 117 -23.30 2.29 10.87
CA TYR A 117 -23.33 2.02 9.45
C TYR A 117 -22.07 1.29 9.02
N ALA A 118 -22.24 0.21 8.25
CA ALA A 118 -21.15 -0.41 7.53
C ALA A 118 -20.76 0.46 6.33
N THR A 119 -19.48 0.60 6.07
CA THR A 119 -18.98 1.35 4.94
C THR A 119 -18.43 0.42 3.86
N THR A 120 -18.22 0.93 2.66
CA THR A 120 -17.58 0.18 1.59
C THR A 120 -16.08 0.32 1.68
N GLY A 121 -15.40 -0.76 2.09
CA GLY A 121 -13.94 -0.85 2.06
C GLY A 121 -13.38 -1.05 0.65
N ARG A 122 -12.09 -0.81 0.50
CA ARG A 122 -11.35 -1.04 -0.75
C ARG A 122 -10.15 -1.92 -0.49
N ASP A 123 -10.08 -3.00 -1.22
CA ASP A 123 -8.94 -3.90 -1.23
C ASP A 123 -7.80 -3.32 -2.08
N VAL A 124 -6.57 -3.60 -1.68
CA VAL A 124 -5.36 -3.24 -2.43
C VAL A 124 -4.57 -4.49 -2.76
N THR A 125 -4.40 -4.78 -4.04
CA THR A 125 -3.55 -5.89 -4.49
C THR A 125 -2.11 -5.42 -4.65
N VAL A 126 -1.19 -6.07 -3.95
CA VAL A 126 0.26 -5.87 -4.08
C VAL A 126 0.84 -7.03 -4.88
N VAL A 127 1.41 -6.72 -6.04
CA VAL A 127 2.15 -7.71 -6.85
C VAL A 127 3.62 -7.63 -6.48
N VAL A 128 4.16 -8.73 -5.98
CA VAL A 128 5.56 -8.87 -5.57
C VAL A 128 6.32 -9.56 -6.69
N THR A 129 7.44 -8.96 -7.11
CA THR A 129 8.33 -9.53 -8.13
C THR A 129 9.78 -9.33 -7.72
N ASP A 130 10.59 -10.34 -7.94
CA ASP A 130 12.04 -10.29 -7.80
C ASP A 130 12.74 -9.94 -9.13
N GLU A 131 11.97 -9.63 -10.18
CA GLU A 131 12.50 -9.28 -11.49
C GLU A 131 12.39 -7.79 -11.77
N CYS A 132 13.42 -7.23 -12.39
CA CYS A 132 13.41 -5.89 -12.97
C CYS A 132 13.63 -5.95 -14.49
N THR A 133 13.13 -4.93 -15.19
CA THR A 133 13.37 -4.76 -16.62
C THR A 133 14.48 -3.72 -16.83
N VAL A 134 15.57 -4.14 -17.44
CA VAL A 134 16.67 -3.25 -17.84
C VAL A 134 16.44 -2.82 -19.29
N ARG A 135 16.36 -1.53 -19.50
CA ARG A 135 16.24 -0.90 -20.83
C ARG A 135 17.56 -0.37 -21.27
N PHE A 136 17.83 -0.52 -22.57
CA PHE A 136 19.07 -0.06 -23.19
C PHE A 136 18.76 1.11 -24.13
N GLU A 137 19.36 2.26 -23.86
CA GLU A 137 19.25 3.45 -24.71
C GLU A 137 20.46 3.54 -25.64
N SER A 138 20.24 3.32 -26.90
CA SER A 138 21.32 3.29 -27.93
C SER A 138 21.69 4.66 -28.49
N ASN A 139 21.10 5.76 -27.99
CA ASN A 139 21.35 7.13 -28.46
C ASN A 139 21.22 7.32 -30.00
N GLY A 140 20.15 6.74 -30.54
CA GLY A 140 19.86 6.81 -31.98
C GLY A 140 20.61 5.80 -32.84
N GLY A 141 21.20 4.77 -32.24
CA GLY A 141 21.62 3.53 -32.89
C GLY A 141 20.47 2.55 -33.08
N SER A 142 20.78 1.35 -33.59
CA SER A 142 19.79 0.28 -33.73
C SER A 142 19.18 -0.07 -32.36
N SER A 143 17.91 -0.51 -32.37
CA SER A 143 17.19 -0.90 -31.15
C SER A 143 17.88 -2.09 -30.47
N VAL A 144 17.95 -2.03 -29.14
CA VAL A 144 18.45 -3.11 -28.28
C VAL A 144 17.29 -3.60 -27.43
N PRO A 145 17.00 -4.91 -27.41
CA PRO A 145 15.87 -5.43 -26.64
C PRO A 145 16.09 -5.30 -25.14
N ASP A 146 15.01 -5.02 -24.42
CA ASP A 146 14.98 -5.01 -22.97
C ASP A 146 15.35 -6.40 -22.40
N GLN A 147 15.97 -6.45 -21.24
CA GLN A 147 16.26 -7.69 -20.52
C GLN A 147 15.53 -7.72 -19.18
N LYS A 148 14.93 -8.87 -18.85
CA LYS A 148 14.43 -9.15 -17.52
C LYS A 148 15.51 -9.84 -16.71
N VAL A 149 15.82 -9.30 -15.54
CA VAL A 149 16.83 -9.85 -14.63
C VAL A 149 16.30 -9.89 -13.22
N LYS A 150 16.68 -10.91 -12.47
CA LYS A 150 16.36 -10.97 -11.04
C LYS A 150 17.15 -9.94 -10.26
N LEU A 151 16.54 -9.42 -9.19
CA LEU A 151 17.21 -8.50 -8.27
C LEU A 151 18.53 -9.11 -7.77
N GLY A 152 19.59 -8.31 -7.81
CA GLY A 152 20.93 -8.75 -7.43
C GLY A 152 21.69 -9.54 -8.49
N GLN A 153 21.07 -9.88 -9.62
CA GLN A 153 21.75 -10.50 -10.75
C GLN A 153 22.29 -9.44 -11.72
N LYS A 154 23.35 -9.81 -12.41
CA LYS A 154 23.93 -8.95 -13.46
C LYS A 154 23.17 -9.13 -14.76
N VAL A 155 22.95 -8.03 -15.45
CA VAL A 155 22.47 -8.01 -16.82
C VAL A 155 23.52 -8.61 -17.78
N THR A 156 23.08 -9.36 -18.78
CA THR A 156 23.96 -9.84 -19.85
C THR A 156 24.27 -8.66 -20.78
N ARG A 157 25.55 -8.49 -21.14
CA ARG A 157 25.91 -7.48 -22.13
C ARG A 157 25.12 -7.73 -23.41
N PRO A 158 24.32 -6.74 -23.90
CA PRO A 158 23.60 -6.89 -25.16
C PRO A 158 24.55 -6.83 -26.36
N GLU A 159 24.06 -7.18 -27.54
CA GLU A 159 24.77 -6.92 -28.79
C GLU A 159 24.97 -5.42 -28.99
N ASP A 160 26.11 -5.06 -29.57
CA ASP A 160 26.44 -3.66 -29.80
C ASP A 160 25.50 -3.08 -30.87
N PRO A 161 24.82 -1.94 -30.61
CA PRO A 161 23.97 -1.30 -31.58
C PRO A 161 24.81 -0.71 -32.72
N THR A 162 24.25 -0.69 -33.91
CA THR A 162 24.87 -0.07 -35.10
C THR A 162 24.33 1.34 -35.31
N LYS A 163 25.21 2.27 -35.70
CA LYS A 163 24.86 3.63 -36.12
C LYS A 163 25.83 4.07 -37.19
N GLU A 164 25.30 4.49 -38.32
CA GLU A 164 26.12 4.93 -39.49
C GLU A 164 27.09 6.06 -39.10
N GLY A 165 28.38 5.87 -39.40
CA GLY A 165 29.43 6.82 -39.06
C GLY A 165 29.91 6.83 -37.61
N PHE A 166 29.42 5.91 -36.74
CA PHE A 166 29.79 5.87 -35.33
C PHE A 166 30.16 4.44 -34.88
N ALA A 167 31.01 4.36 -33.88
CA ALA A 167 31.30 3.14 -33.17
C ALA A 167 30.82 3.26 -31.71
N LEU A 168 30.28 2.17 -31.14
CA LEU A 168 29.91 2.14 -29.73
C LEU A 168 31.17 2.28 -28.85
N ALA A 169 31.19 3.27 -27.97
CA ALA A 169 32.28 3.43 -26.98
C ALA A 169 32.11 2.52 -25.78
N GLY A 170 30.85 2.19 -25.39
CA GLY A 170 30.51 1.33 -24.26
C GLY A 170 29.09 1.57 -23.75
N TRP A 171 28.70 0.72 -22.81
CA TRP A 171 27.46 0.87 -22.05
C TRP A 171 27.78 1.48 -20.70
N TYR A 172 26.99 2.46 -20.28
CA TYR A 172 27.13 3.21 -19.03
C TYR A 172 25.78 3.26 -18.30
N SER A 173 25.78 3.28 -16.95
CA SER A 173 24.61 3.44 -16.08
C SER A 173 24.61 4.79 -15.38
#